data_4ec1b7e69ba78277dea0178cc9272064
#
_entry.id   4ec1b7e69ba78277dea0178cc9272064
#
_cell.length_a   1.000
_cell.length_b   1.000
_cell.length_c   1.000
_cell.angle_alpha   90.00
_cell.angle_beta   90.00
_cell.angle_gamma   90.00
#
_symmetry.space_group_name_H-M   'P 1'
#
loop_
_entity.id
_entity.type
_entity.pdbx_description
1 polymer ?
#
loop_
_entity_poly.entity_id
_entity_poly.type
_entity_poly.pdbx_seq_one_letter_code
_entity_poly.pdbx_strand_id
1 'polypeptide(L)'
;VSHRNAPLTPTGRLRLARCVVDDGWPLRRAAERFQVSHTTAARWASRYRQLGEAGMHDRSSRPHHQPRRTPAAVEAQVLRLRREHRIGPLRLAARTGIAASTVHRILVRHGLPALAACDRATGEPVRRYERARPGELIHIDVKKLGRIPEGGGHRTQGRAEGRRNRTGVGYAYLHTALDDHTRLAYTEDLPDETATTCAGFLRRATAWFARQGVIVERVLTDNAWAYTKNTWRQTCRDLGISPRWTRPWRPQTNGKVERFHRTLLDEWAYIRPYTSDTERQAAFPDWLDWYNYHRPHTGIGGHPPASRVTNLSEQH
;
A
#
# COMPACT_ATOMS: atom_id res chain seq x y z
N VAL A 1 19.98 6.06 19.60
CA VAL A 1 18.80 5.80 20.42
C VAL A 1 19.17 4.76 21.46
N SER A 2 19.11 5.10 22.74
CA SER A 2 19.43 4.18 23.83
C SER A 2 18.46 2.99 23.78
N HIS A 3 19.01 1.76 23.89
CA HIS A 3 18.20 0.56 23.93
C HIS A 3 17.24 0.61 25.13
N ARG A 4 15.98 0.10 24.97
CA ARG A 4 14.96 0.09 26.03
C ARG A 4 15.46 -0.47 27.37
N ASN A 5 16.34 -1.45 27.33
CA ASN A 5 16.91 -2.12 28.49
C ASN A 5 18.35 -1.61 28.84
N ALA A 6 18.76 -0.44 28.33
CA ALA A 6 20.06 0.11 28.70
C ALA A 6 20.03 0.50 30.18
N PRO A 7 21.00 0.08 31.01
CA PRO A 7 21.08 0.40 32.44
C PRO A 7 21.14 1.91 32.70
N LEU A 8 21.68 2.68 31.73
CA LEU A 8 21.81 4.12 31.82
C LEU A 8 21.26 4.82 30.56
N THR A 9 20.29 5.68 30.74
CA THR A 9 19.87 6.68 29.74
C THR A 9 20.93 7.79 29.62
N PRO A 10 20.89 8.66 28.60
CA PRO A 10 21.78 9.82 28.53
C PRO A 10 21.79 10.68 29.80
N THR A 11 20.63 10.89 30.40
CA THR A 11 20.49 11.60 31.70
C THR A 11 21.14 10.82 32.85
N GLY A 12 20.96 9.49 32.89
CA GLY A 12 21.62 8.65 33.90
C GLY A 12 23.14 8.67 33.77
N ARG A 13 23.66 8.65 32.54
CA ARG A 13 25.10 8.79 32.23
C ARG A 13 25.66 10.13 32.70
N LEU A 14 24.93 11.21 32.47
CA LEU A 14 25.30 12.55 32.91
C LEU A 14 25.38 12.64 34.44
N ARG A 15 24.36 12.16 35.13
CA ARG A 15 24.34 12.14 36.61
C ARG A 15 25.51 11.35 37.18
N LEU A 16 25.76 10.14 36.64
CA LEU A 16 26.91 9.33 37.04
C LEU A 16 28.24 10.05 36.79
N ALA A 17 28.39 10.66 35.61
CA ALA A 17 29.63 11.35 35.24
C ALA A 17 29.88 12.57 36.12
N ARG A 18 28.85 13.37 36.45
CA ARG A 18 28.92 14.51 37.36
C ARG A 18 29.32 14.09 38.77
N CYS A 19 28.71 13.03 39.33
CA CYS A 19 29.12 12.51 40.64
C CYS A 19 30.62 12.23 40.71
N VAL A 20 31.23 11.69 39.62
CA VAL A 20 32.65 11.35 39.58
C VAL A 20 33.54 12.56 39.30
N VAL A 21 33.10 13.44 38.39
CA VAL A 21 33.98 14.52 37.88
C VAL A 21 33.78 15.81 38.68
N ASP A 22 32.55 16.19 38.94
CA ASP A 22 32.22 17.46 39.59
C ASP A 22 32.17 17.29 41.13
N ASP A 23 31.56 16.17 41.63
CA ASP A 23 31.39 15.91 43.07
C ASP A 23 32.55 15.09 43.67
N GLY A 24 33.55 14.66 42.86
CA GLY A 24 34.76 13.97 43.34
C GLY A 24 34.53 12.54 43.88
N TRP A 25 33.40 11.88 43.53
CA TRP A 25 33.14 10.53 44.05
C TRP A 25 34.14 9.48 43.53
N PRO A 26 34.57 8.52 44.38
CA PRO A 26 35.31 7.39 43.88
C PRO A 26 34.49 6.59 42.84
N LEU A 27 35.15 6.13 41.80
CA LEU A 27 34.52 5.37 40.70
C LEU A 27 33.71 4.17 41.16
N ARG A 28 34.23 3.46 42.20
CA ARG A 28 33.52 2.31 42.79
C ARG A 28 32.15 2.71 43.41
N ARG A 29 32.12 3.77 44.18
CA ARG A 29 30.89 4.31 44.80
C ARG A 29 29.88 4.74 43.72
N ALA A 30 30.32 5.42 42.70
CA ALA A 30 29.46 5.80 41.57
C ALA A 30 28.93 4.56 40.82
N ALA A 31 29.77 3.56 40.57
CA ALA A 31 29.39 2.32 39.90
C ALA A 31 28.30 1.56 40.67
N GLU A 32 28.44 1.42 42.00
CA GLU A 32 27.43 0.81 42.88
C GLU A 32 26.12 1.59 42.86
N ARG A 33 26.19 2.91 43.06
CA ARG A 33 24.99 3.77 43.11
C ARG A 33 24.15 3.69 41.85
N PHE A 34 24.78 3.59 40.68
CA PHE A 34 24.14 3.54 39.37
C PHE A 34 24.02 2.11 38.81
N GLN A 35 24.33 1.09 39.59
CA GLN A 35 24.25 -0.33 39.24
C GLN A 35 24.95 -0.68 37.92
N VAL A 36 26.15 -0.16 37.71
CA VAL A 36 26.97 -0.42 36.54
C VAL A 36 28.37 -0.92 36.95
N SER A 37 29.11 -1.49 35.98
CA SER A 37 30.51 -1.86 36.22
C SER A 37 31.40 -0.64 36.44
N HIS A 38 32.46 -0.80 37.22
CA HIS A 38 33.50 0.21 37.41
C HIS A 38 34.07 0.74 36.07
N THR A 39 34.27 -0.14 35.10
CA THR A 39 34.72 0.21 33.75
C THR A 39 33.72 1.06 33.00
N THR A 40 32.42 0.83 33.20
CA THR A 40 31.36 1.65 32.62
C THR A 40 31.32 3.05 33.25
N ALA A 41 31.46 3.12 34.58
CA ALA A 41 31.57 4.41 35.28
C ALA A 41 32.80 5.21 34.82
N ALA A 42 33.98 4.59 34.74
CA ALA A 42 35.19 5.20 34.26
C ALA A 42 35.06 5.73 32.84
N ARG A 43 34.45 4.95 31.94
CA ARG A 43 34.21 5.35 30.54
C ARG A 43 33.31 6.59 30.44
N TRP A 44 32.23 6.66 31.19
CA TRP A 44 31.34 7.83 31.15
C TRP A 44 31.97 9.07 31.79
N ALA A 45 32.70 8.91 32.90
CA ALA A 45 33.46 9.99 33.50
C ALA A 45 34.54 10.55 32.54
N SER A 46 35.28 9.67 31.86
CA SER A 46 36.28 10.07 30.86
C SER A 46 35.64 10.82 29.69
N ARG A 47 34.51 10.33 29.16
CA ARG A 47 33.78 11.00 28.07
C ARG A 47 33.25 12.38 28.48
N TYR A 48 32.81 12.52 29.72
CA TYR A 48 32.35 13.80 30.25
C TYR A 48 33.48 14.80 30.39
N ARG A 49 34.65 14.38 30.87
CA ARG A 49 35.87 15.26 30.91
C ARG A 49 36.28 15.75 29.56
N GLN A 50 36.14 14.90 28.51
CA GLN A 50 36.62 15.26 27.16
C GLN A 50 35.62 16.08 26.37
N LEU A 51 34.32 15.84 26.53
CA LEU A 51 33.25 16.32 25.63
C LEU A 51 32.08 17.00 26.35
N GLY A 52 32.11 17.09 27.68
CA GLY A 52 31.02 17.61 28.47
C GLY A 52 29.75 16.78 28.29
N GLU A 53 28.61 17.42 28.39
CA GLU A 53 27.28 16.79 28.25
C GLU A 53 27.05 16.13 26.89
N ALA A 54 27.62 16.69 25.81
CA ALA A 54 27.53 16.12 24.46
C ALA A 54 28.13 14.70 24.38
N GLY A 55 29.08 14.37 25.28
CA GLY A 55 29.65 13.03 25.40
C GLY A 55 28.67 11.96 25.89
N MET A 56 27.50 12.33 26.42
CA MET A 56 26.54 11.37 27.00
C MET A 56 25.63 10.73 25.95
N HIS A 57 25.57 11.29 24.77
CA HIS A 57 24.79 10.71 23.68
C HIS A 57 25.42 9.43 23.11
N ASP A 58 24.57 8.61 22.52
CA ASP A 58 25.01 7.39 21.84
C ASP A 58 25.89 7.75 20.64
N ARG A 59 26.97 7.01 20.47
CA ARG A 59 27.81 7.05 19.27
C ARG A 59 27.49 5.87 18.37
N SER A 60 27.71 6.02 17.08
CA SER A 60 27.65 4.91 16.15
C SER A 60 28.64 3.81 16.56
N SER A 61 28.15 2.58 16.66
CA SER A 61 28.99 1.40 16.87
C SER A 61 29.61 0.87 15.56
N ARG A 62 29.37 1.55 14.45
CA ARG A 62 29.91 1.15 13.15
C ARG A 62 31.43 1.26 13.15
N PRO A 63 32.18 0.21 12.73
CA PRO A 63 33.61 0.27 12.60
C PRO A 63 34.07 1.40 11.67
N HIS A 64 35.11 2.13 12.05
CA HIS A 64 35.70 3.17 11.20
C HIS A 64 36.33 2.56 9.95
N HIS A 65 36.98 1.39 10.09
CA HIS A 65 37.59 0.64 8.99
C HIS A 65 36.71 -0.56 8.62
N GLN A 66 36.33 -0.66 7.35
CA GLN A 66 35.45 -1.70 6.80
C GLN A 66 36.08 -2.31 5.53
N PRO A 67 37.12 -3.17 5.66
CA PRO A 67 37.91 -3.65 4.52
C PRO A 67 37.12 -4.46 3.50
N ARG A 68 35.98 -5.07 3.94
CA ARG A 68 35.06 -5.84 3.08
C ARG A 68 33.94 -5.01 2.49
N ARG A 69 33.94 -3.68 2.67
CA ARG A 69 32.95 -2.83 2.06
C ARG A 69 33.15 -2.78 0.55
N THR A 70 32.04 -2.89 -0.20
CA THR A 70 32.09 -2.73 -1.66
C THR A 70 32.69 -1.37 -2.02
N PRO A 71 33.70 -1.30 -2.93
CA PRO A 71 34.31 -0.06 -3.36
C PRO A 71 33.28 0.94 -3.89
N ALA A 72 33.50 2.23 -3.64
CA ALA A 72 32.62 3.30 -4.06
C ALA A 72 32.33 3.32 -5.58
N ALA A 73 33.36 3.04 -6.39
CA ALA A 73 33.22 2.94 -7.84
C ALA A 73 32.25 1.85 -8.27
N VAL A 74 32.26 0.71 -7.58
CA VAL A 74 31.35 -0.41 -7.84
C VAL A 74 29.92 -0.08 -7.37
N GLU A 75 29.77 0.59 -6.21
CA GLU A 75 28.46 1.09 -5.78
C GLU A 75 27.90 2.07 -6.82
N ALA A 76 28.71 3.01 -7.32
CA ALA A 76 28.31 3.97 -8.35
C ALA A 76 27.89 3.28 -9.66
N GLN A 77 28.59 2.24 -10.09
CA GLN A 77 28.23 1.43 -11.25
C GLN A 77 26.86 0.77 -11.08
N VAL A 78 26.60 0.15 -9.92
CA VAL A 78 25.30 -0.46 -9.61
C VAL A 78 24.18 0.57 -9.68
N LEU A 79 24.38 1.75 -9.09
CA LEU A 79 23.40 2.84 -9.07
C LEU A 79 23.13 3.38 -10.48
N ARG A 80 24.15 3.56 -11.28
CA ARG A 80 24.03 3.99 -12.68
C ARG A 80 23.21 2.99 -13.48
N LEU A 81 23.59 1.70 -13.48
CA LEU A 81 22.88 0.65 -14.19
C LEU A 81 21.43 0.50 -13.73
N ARG A 82 21.16 0.69 -12.43
CA ARG A 82 19.81 0.67 -11.88
C ARG A 82 18.94 1.79 -12.45
N ARG A 83 19.47 3.01 -12.53
CA ARG A 83 18.74 4.19 -13.06
C ARG A 83 18.52 4.07 -14.57
N GLU A 84 19.53 3.65 -15.29
CA GLU A 84 19.51 3.55 -16.75
C GLU A 84 18.60 2.42 -17.24
N HIS A 85 18.76 1.22 -16.71
CA HIS A 85 18.07 0.03 -17.21
C HIS A 85 16.82 -0.38 -16.41
N ARG A 86 16.61 0.19 -15.22
CA ARG A 86 15.47 -0.14 -14.33
C ARG A 86 15.29 -1.65 -14.09
N ILE A 87 16.39 -2.34 -13.80
CA ILE A 87 16.43 -3.78 -13.55
C ILE A 87 16.67 -4.10 -12.07
N GLY A 88 16.18 -5.28 -11.64
CA GLY A 88 16.28 -5.73 -10.24
C GLY A 88 17.65 -6.23 -9.83
N PRO A 89 17.86 -6.50 -8.52
CA PRO A 89 19.17 -6.91 -7.97
C PRO A 89 19.78 -8.11 -8.67
N LEU A 90 19.00 -9.13 -9.01
CA LEU A 90 19.50 -10.34 -9.69
C LEU A 90 20.09 -10.02 -11.08
N ARG A 91 19.41 -9.19 -11.86
CA ARG A 91 19.88 -8.80 -13.20
C ARG A 91 21.06 -7.84 -13.13
N LEU A 92 21.12 -6.97 -12.09
CA LEU A 92 22.28 -6.13 -11.83
C LEU A 92 23.50 -6.97 -11.40
N ALA A 93 23.29 -7.99 -10.57
CA ALA A 93 24.32 -8.94 -10.16
C ALA A 93 24.98 -9.60 -11.37
N ALA A 94 24.21 -10.08 -12.33
CA ALA A 94 24.70 -10.67 -13.57
C ALA A 94 25.56 -9.71 -14.42
N ARG A 95 25.28 -8.39 -14.35
CA ARG A 95 26.04 -7.35 -15.10
C ARG A 95 27.26 -6.82 -14.38
N THR A 96 27.31 -6.94 -13.06
CA THR A 96 28.36 -6.34 -12.23
C THR A 96 29.28 -7.37 -11.59
N GLY A 97 28.97 -8.66 -11.67
CA GLY A 97 29.71 -9.73 -11.01
C GLY A 97 29.57 -9.77 -9.48
N ILE A 98 28.66 -8.96 -8.90
CA ILE A 98 28.47 -8.85 -7.46
C ILE A 98 27.25 -9.67 -7.03
N ALA A 99 27.31 -10.29 -5.85
CA ALA A 99 26.17 -11.04 -5.32
C ALA A 99 24.90 -10.18 -5.24
N ALA A 100 23.74 -10.73 -5.65
CA ALA A 100 22.46 -10.03 -5.68
C ALA A 100 22.05 -9.45 -4.31
N SER A 101 22.39 -10.12 -3.21
CA SER A 101 22.19 -9.64 -1.84
C SER A 101 23.02 -8.39 -1.53
N THR A 102 24.25 -8.29 -2.06
CA THR A 102 25.09 -7.10 -1.94
C THR A 102 24.54 -5.95 -2.77
N VAL A 103 24.13 -6.22 -4.02
CA VAL A 103 23.43 -5.24 -4.87
C VAL A 103 22.18 -4.70 -4.16
N HIS A 104 21.35 -5.58 -3.60
CA HIS A 104 20.15 -5.16 -2.85
C HIS A 104 20.51 -4.22 -1.69
N ARG A 105 21.52 -4.58 -0.88
CA ARG A 105 21.98 -3.72 0.25
C ARG A 105 22.52 -2.37 -0.22
N ILE A 106 23.21 -2.31 -1.37
CA ILE A 106 23.65 -1.05 -1.98
C ILE A 106 22.45 -0.19 -2.33
N LEU A 107 21.46 -0.74 -3.05
CA LEU A 107 20.24 -0.01 -3.44
C LEU A 107 19.48 0.53 -2.24
N VAL A 108 19.29 -0.28 -1.19
CA VAL A 108 18.65 0.13 0.07
C VAL A 108 19.43 1.25 0.77
N ARG A 109 20.74 1.12 0.87
CA ARG A 109 21.63 2.13 1.49
C ARG A 109 21.52 3.49 0.81
N HIS A 110 21.37 3.50 -0.51
CA HIS A 110 21.22 4.71 -1.30
C HIS A 110 19.75 5.14 -1.51
N GLY A 111 18.81 4.56 -0.77
CA GLY A 111 17.40 4.95 -0.78
C GLY A 111 16.65 4.67 -2.09
N LEU A 112 17.20 3.79 -2.95
CA LEU A 112 16.50 3.43 -4.18
C LEU A 112 15.38 2.43 -3.89
N PRO A 113 14.14 2.76 -4.24
CA PRO A 113 12.99 1.91 -3.96
C PRO A 113 12.99 0.62 -4.80
N ALA A 114 12.21 -0.37 -4.36
CA ALA A 114 11.94 -1.56 -5.16
C ALA A 114 11.27 -1.19 -6.48
N LEU A 115 11.53 -1.94 -7.57
CA LEU A 115 10.92 -1.65 -8.88
C LEU A 115 9.39 -1.70 -8.86
N ALA A 116 8.81 -2.55 -8.00
CA ALA A 116 7.36 -2.63 -7.82
C ALA A 116 6.75 -1.36 -7.17
N ALA A 117 7.60 -0.52 -6.54
CA ALA A 117 7.19 0.75 -5.95
C ALA A 117 7.50 1.95 -6.86
N CYS A 118 7.96 1.70 -8.10
CA CYS A 118 8.26 2.73 -9.07
C CYS A 118 7.34 2.65 -10.29
N ASP A 119 7.05 3.79 -10.87
CA ASP A 119 6.52 3.89 -12.23
C ASP A 119 7.54 3.29 -13.21
N ARG A 120 7.11 2.36 -14.05
CA ARG A 120 8.01 1.68 -14.98
C ARG A 120 8.57 2.60 -16.05
N ALA A 121 7.76 3.54 -16.51
CA ALA A 121 8.13 4.43 -17.59
C ALA A 121 9.07 5.54 -17.14
N THR A 122 8.87 6.11 -15.96
CA THR A 122 9.67 7.23 -15.45
C THR A 122 10.73 6.83 -14.44
N GLY A 123 10.54 5.70 -13.72
CA GLY A 123 11.38 5.27 -12.60
C GLY A 123 11.10 6.04 -11.31
N GLU A 124 10.15 6.97 -11.31
CA GLU A 124 9.77 7.73 -10.12
C GLU A 124 9.04 6.83 -9.11
N PRO A 125 9.26 7.03 -7.80
CA PRO A 125 8.51 6.34 -6.78
C PRO A 125 7.00 6.62 -6.93
N VAL A 126 6.20 5.56 -6.95
CA VAL A 126 4.74 5.69 -6.91
C VAL A 126 4.36 6.19 -5.52
N ARG A 127 3.90 7.42 -5.46
CA ARG A 127 3.40 8.00 -4.21
C ARG A 127 2.04 7.40 -3.92
N ARG A 128 1.95 6.65 -2.84
CA ARG A 128 0.66 6.24 -2.28
C ARG A 128 0.04 7.47 -1.65
N TYR A 129 -1.10 7.88 -2.14
CA TYR A 129 -1.91 8.92 -1.52
C TYR A 129 -3.19 8.31 -0.96
N GLU A 130 -3.73 8.91 0.06
CA GLU A 130 -5.04 8.64 0.61
C GLU A 130 -5.71 9.99 0.88
N ARG A 131 -6.98 10.09 0.53
CA ARG A 131 -7.76 11.29 0.80
C ARG A 131 -8.05 11.39 2.29
N ALA A 132 -8.26 12.62 2.76
CA ALA A 132 -8.40 12.87 4.19
C ALA A 132 -9.74 12.38 4.76
N ARG A 133 -10.79 12.34 3.93
CA ARG A 133 -12.17 12.03 4.36
C ARG A 133 -12.95 11.22 3.34
N PRO A 134 -13.99 10.48 3.78
CA PRO A 134 -14.89 9.76 2.89
C PRO A 134 -15.53 10.68 1.86
N GLY A 135 -15.72 10.17 0.63
CA GLY A 135 -16.41 10.87 -0.46
C GLY A 135 -15.56 11.91 -1.19
N GLU A 136 -14.40 12.31 -0.66
CA GLU A 136 -13.53 13.27 -1.32
C GLU A 136 -13.09 12.80 -2.72
N LEU A 137 -12.94 11.49 -2.90
CA LEU A 137 -12.63 10.87 -4.19
C LEU A 137 -13.18 9.44 -4.25
N ILE A 138 -14.02 9.18 -5.23
CA ILE A 138 -14.49 7.83 -5.57
C ILE A 138 -13.79 7.36 -6.84
N HIS A 139 -13.14 6.21 -6.79
CA HIS A 139 -12.58 5.52 -7.94
C HIS A 139 -13.68 4.76 -8.66
N ILE A 140 -13.83 4.95 -9.97
CA ILE A 140 -14.78 4.22 -10.79
C ILE A 140 -14.03 3.46 -11.88
N ASP A 141 -14.41 2.19 -12.06
CA ASP A 141 -13.85 1.32 -13.09
C ASP A 141 -14.84 0.21 -13.44
N VAL A 142 -14.70 -0.37 -14.64
CA VAL A 142 -15.50 -1.48 -15.13
C VAL A 142 -14.62 -2.70 -15.30
N LYS A 143 -14.96 -3.77 -14.60
CA LYS A 143 -14.30 -5.07 -14.75
C LYS A 143 -15.10 -5.99 -15.65
N LYS A 144 -14.56 -6.30 -16.81
CA LYS A 144 -15.08 -7.35 -17.69
C LYS A 144 -14.78 -8.73 -17.12
N LEU A 145 -15.81 -9.55 -16.94
CA LEU A 145 -15.72 -10.89 -16.42
C LEU A 145 -16.46 -11.85 -17.34
N GLY A 146 -15.79 -12.88 -17.83
CA GLY A 146 -16.45 -13.90 -18.66
C GLY A 146 -17.61 -14.54 -17.90
N ARG A 147 -18.77 -14.66 -18.53
CA ARG A 147 -19.91 -15.40 -17.97
C ARG A 147 -19.62 -16.88 -17.93
N ILE A 148 -20.24 -17.59 -17.02
CA ILE A 148 -20.11 -19.04 -16.84
C ILE A 148 -21.33 -19.70 -17.51
N PRO A 149 -21.12 -20.61 -18.48
CA PRO A 149 -22.22 -21.36 -19.09
C PRO A 149 -22.90 -22.28 -18.08
N GLU A 150 -24.15 -22.68 -18.36
CA GLU A 150 -24.83 -23.71 -17.59
C GLU A 150 -24.04 -25.02 -17.57
N GLY A 151 -23.97 -25.65 -16.40
CA GLY A 151 -23.12 -26.80 -16.14
C GLY A 151 -21.67 -26.45 -15.81
N GLY A 152 -21.30 -25.15 -15.88
CA GLY A 152 -19.97 -24.65 -15.54
C GLY A 152 -19.01 -24.55 -16.72
N GLY A 153 -17.81 -24.08 -16.43
CA GLY A 153 -16.74 -23.89 -17.41
C GLY A 153 -15.70 -25.03 -17.41
N HIS A 154 -14.52 -24.74 -17.95
CA HIS A 154 -13.45 -25.73 -18.09
C HIS A 154 -12.97 -26.36 -16.76
N ARG A 155 -13.20 -25.73 -15.63
CA ARG A 155 -12.83 -26.24 -14.30
C ARG A 155 -13.80 -27.32 -13.79
N THR A 156 -15.03 -27.33 -14.27
CA THR A 156 -16.07 -28.30 -13.92
C THR A 156 -16.21 -29.40 -14.97
N GLN A 157 -16.18 -29.02 -16.25
CA GLN A 157 -16.46 -29.92 -17.38
C GLN A 157 -15.23 -30.36 -18.18
N GLY A 158 -14.02 -29.89 -17.81
CA GLY A 158 -12.80 -30.11 -18.58
C GLY A 158 -12.63 -29.14 -19.77
N ARG A 159 -11.43 -29.13 -20.36
CA ARG A 159 -11.06 -28.12 -21.38
C ARG A 159 -11.84 -28.22 -22.68
N ALA A 160 -12.14 -29.41 -23.13
CA ALA A 160 -12.81 -29.64 -24.43
C ALA A 160 -14.27 -29.19 -24.36
N GLU A 161 -15.02 -29.68 -23.37
CA GLU A 161 -16.42 -29.34 -23.15
C GLU A 161 -16.61 -27.88 -22.74
N GLY A 162 -15.78 -27.38 -21.81
CA GLY A 162 -15.84 -25.99 -21.40
C GLY A 162 -15.52 -24.98 -22.52
N ARG A 163 -14.78 -25.39 -23.58
CA ARG A 163 -14.57 -24.57 -24.78
C ARG A 163 -15.83 -24.56 -25.68
N ARG A 164 -16.50 -25.67 -25.86
CA ARG A 164 -17.75 -25.77 -26.64
C ARG A 164 -18.86 -24.94 -26.01
N ASN A 165 -19.05 -25.06 -24.70
CA ASN A 165 -20.13 -24.42 -23.97
C ASN A 165 -19.92 -22.90 -23.76
N ARG A 166 -18.68 -22.40 -23.97
CA ARG A 166 -18.36 -20.96 -23.85
C ARG A 166 -18.84 -20.12 -25.02
N THR A 167 -19.18 -20.75 -26.15
CA THR A 167 -19.58 -20.02 -27.36
C THR A 167 -20.90 -19.26 -27.11
N GLY A 168 -20.91 -17.95 -27.26
CA GLY A 168 -22.11 -17.11 -27.12
C GLY A 168 -22.44 -16.65 -25.69
N VAL A 169 -21.73 -17.07 -24.66
CA VAL A 169 -22.07 -16.76 -23.25
C VAL A 169 -21.78 -15.29 -22.86
N GLY A 170 -20.85 -14.62 -23.55
CA GLY A 170 -20.59 -13.18 -23.37
C GLY A 170 -19.85 -12.81 -22.08
N TYR A 171 -20.05 -11.56 -21.67
CA TYR A 171 -19.37 -10.98 -20.51
C TYR A 171 -20.37 -10.36 -19.53
N ALA A 172 -20.04 -10.39 -18.25
CA ALA A 172 -20.57 -9.52 -17.21
C ALA A 172 -19.72 -8.25 -17.16
N TYR A 173 -20.34 -7.10 -16.93
CA TYR A 173 -19.65 -5.82 -16.79
C TYR A 173 -19.88 -5.32 -15.38
N LEU A 174 -18.91 -5.59 -14.51
CA LEU A 174 -18.96 -5.19 -13.11
C LEU A 174 -18.52 -3.73 -12.98
N HIS A 175 -19.48 -2.84 -12.85
CA HIS A 175 -19.26 -1.43 -12.59
C HIS A 175 -19.01 -1.24 -11.09
N THR A 176 -17.88 -0.68 -10.73
CA THR A 176 -17.46 -0.48 -9.35
C THR A 176 -17.20 0.98 -9.04
N ALA A 177 -17.70 1.45 -7.92
CA ALA A 177 -17.36 2.71 -7.27
C ALA A 177 -16.73 2.41 -5.90
N LEU A 178 -15.49 2.83 -5.70
CA LEU A 178 -14.69 2.57 -4.49
C LEU A 178 -14.23 3.89 -3.86
N ASP A 179 -14.59 4.12 -2.62
CA ASP A 179 -14.11 5.30 -1.90
C ASP A 179 -12.60 5.23 -1.59
N ASP A 180 -11.90 6.32 -1.88
CA ASP A 180 -10.46 6.43 -1.70
C ASP A 180 -10.03 6.32 -0.25
N HIS A 181 -10.79 6.89 0.69
CA HIS A 181 -10.47 6.94 2.11
C HIS A 181 -10.85 5.65 2.83
N THR A 182 -12.11 5.25 2.74
CA THR A 182 -12.66 4.11 3.50
C THR A 182 -12.39 2.78 2.84
N ARG A 183 -12.24 2.73 1.51
CA ARG A 183 -12.29 1.51 0.66
C ARG A 183 -13.68 0.91 0.55
N LEU A 184 -14.72 1.60 1.01
CA LEU A 184 -16.11 1.18 0.85
C LEU A 184 -16.44 1.05 -0.64
N ALA A 185 -17.08 -0.05 -1.03
CA ALA A 185 -17.30 -0.40 -2.42
C ALA A 185 -18.79 -0.58 -2.72
N TYR A 186 -19.22 -0.01 -3.84
CA TYR A 186 -20.52 -0.29 -4.48
C TYR A 186 -20.26 -0.89 -5.85
N THR A 187 -20.88 -2.01 -6.18
CA THR A 187 -20.66 -2.70 -7.46
C THR A 187 -21.95 -3.29 -7.99
N GLU A 188 -22.16 -3.16 -9.31
CA GLU A 188 -23.29 -3.74 -10.05
C GLU A 188 -22.80 -4.53 -11.26
N ASP A 189 -23.46 -5.66 -11.58
CA ASP A 189 -23.34 -6.31 -12.89
C ASP A 189 -24.34 -5.67 -13.86
N LEU A 190 -23.82 -5.02 -14.89
CA LEU A 190 -24.62 -4.31 -15.89
C LEU A 190 -24.40 -4.90 -17.29
N PRO A 191 -25.30 -4.66 -18.24
CA PRO A 191 -25.27 -5.31 -19.54
C PRO A 191 -24.08 -4.88 -20.43
N ASP A 192 -23.58 -3.66 -20.24
CA ASP A 192 -22.53 -3.08 -21.05
C ASP A 192 -21.74 -1.99 -20.31
N GLU A 193 -20.78 -1.37 -21.00
CA GLU A 193 -19.96 -0.25 -20.52
C GLU A 193 -20.24 1.03 -21.36
N THR A 194 -21.46 1.22 -21.86
CA THR A 194 -21.83 2.43 -22.61
C THR A 194 -21.88 3.66 -21.73
N ALA A 195 -21.80 4.85 -22.34
CA ALA A 195 -21.84 6.11 -21.60
C ALA A 195 -23.17 6.28 -20.81
N THR A 196 -24.28 5.81 -21.35
CA THR A 196 -25.59 5.84 -20.68
C THR A 196 -25.61 4.91 -19.46
N THR A 197 -25.10 3.70 -19.62
CA THR A 197 -25.00 2.71 -18.52
C THR A 197 -24.07 3.22 -17.42
N CYS A 198 -22.90 3.76 -17.77
CA CYS A 198 -21.95 4.36 -16.80
C CYS A 198 -22.59 5.56 -16.06
N ALA A 199 -23.32 6.41 -16.76
CA ALA A 199 -24.03 7.55 -16.16
C ALA A 199 -25.13 7.11 -15.20
N GLY A 200 -25.94 6.11 -15.58
CA GLY A 200 -26.95 5.49 -14.71
C GLY A 200 -26.35 4.87 -13.47
N PHE A 201 -25.25 4.14 -13.64
CA PHE A 201 -24.48 3.58 -12.52
C PHE A 201 -23.99 4.68 -11.55
N LEU A 202 -23.42 5.79 -12.07
CA LEU A 202 -22.97 6.89 -11.22
C LEU A 202 -24.08 7.45 -10.34
N ARG A 203 -25.29 7.65 -10.89
CA ARG A 203 -26.45 8.14 -10.12
C ARG A 203 -26.81 7.19 -8.98
N ARG A 204 -26.88 5.87 -9.24
CA ARG A 204 -27.20 4.86 -8.22
C ARG A 204 -26.09 4.73 -7.18
N ALA A 205 -24.83 4.72 -7.61
CA ALA A 205 -23.68 4.68 -6.71
C ALA A 205 -23.67 5.88 -5.76
N THR A 206 -23.87 7.09 -6.29
CA THR A 206 -23.92 8.32 -5.48
C THR A 206 -25.06 8.27 -4.45
N ALA A 207 -26.25 7.80 -4.87
CA ALA A 207 -27.38 7.63 -3.96
C ALA A 207 -27.10 6.57 -2.88
N TRP A 208 -26.39 5.49 -3.23
CA TRP A 208 -25.99 4.48 -2.26
C TRP A 208 -24.97 5.03 -1.25
N PHE A 209 -23.92 5.75 -1.71
CA PHE A 209 -22.95 6.39 -0.83
C PHE A 209 -23.62 7.41 0.11
N ALA A 210 -24.60 8.17 -0.38
CA ALA A 210 -25.34 9.12 0.46
C ALA A 210 -26.09 8.40 1.59
N ARG A 211 -26.70 7.22 1.33
CA ARG A 211 -27.32 6.40 2.38
C ARG A 211 -26.33 5.88 3.42
N GLN A 212 -25.04 5.75 3.03
CA GLN A 212 -23.96 5.41 3.94
C GLN A 212 -23.38 6.64 4.67
N GLY A 213 -23.97 7.83 4.52
CA GLY A 213 -23.46 9.07 5.11
C GLY A 213 -22.24 9.66 4.37
N VAL A 214 -21.97 9.20 3.15
CA VAL A 214 -20.81 9.65 2.35
C VAL A 214 -21.27 10.54 1.21
N ILE A 215 -20.88 11.82 1.25
CA ILE A 215 -21.15 12.79 0.16
C ILE A 215 -20.02 12.72 -0.86
N VAL A 216 -20.36 12.38 -2.10
CA VAL A 216 -19.40 12.24 -3.21
C VAL A 216 -19.05 13.60 -3.80
N GLU A 217 -17.79 14.02 -3.69
CA GLU A 217 -17.31 15.30 -4.24
C GLU A 217 -16.66 15.14 -5.61
N ARG A 218 -15.89 14.08 -5.78
CA ARG A 218 -15.10 13.82 -7.00
C ARG A 218 -15.15 12.36 -7.39
N VAL A 219 -15.11 12.12 -8.70
CA VAL A 219 -14.95 10.78 -9.24
C VAL A 219 -13.70 10.71 -10.11
N LEU A 220 -12.95 9.62 -10.00
CA LEU A 220 -11.77 9.33 -10.80
C LEU A 220 -12.04 8.11 -11.68
N THR A 221 -11.91 8.27 -12.98
CA THR A 221 -12.03 7.21 -13.97
C THR A 221 -10.73 7.08 -14.78
N ASP A 222 -10.60 6.01 -15.53
CA ASP A 222 -9.66 5.97 -16.65
C ASP A 222 -10.13 6.87 -17.80
N ASN A 223 -9.42 6.82 -18.94
CA ASN A 223 -9.77 7.58 -20.14
C ASN A 223 -10.65 6.78 -21.12
N ALA A 224 -11.39 5.77 -20.64
CA ALA A 224 -12.29 5.01 -21.50
C ALA A 224 -13.34 5.91 -22.16
N TRP A 225 -13.73 5.56 -23.38
CA TRP A 225 -14.62 6.36 -24.22
C TRP A 225 -15.92 6.78 -23.51
N ALA A 226 -16.53 5.91 -22.72
CA ALA A 226 -17.77 6.20 -21.99
C ALA A 226 -17.64 7.42 -21.08
N TYR A 227 -16.52 7.56 -20.37
CA TYR A 227 -16.26 8.65 -19.42
C TYR A 227 -15.85 9.97 -20.08
N THR A 228 -15.58 9.98 -21.37
CA THR A 228 -15.25 11.21 -22.14
C THR A 228 -16.48 11.86 -22.73
N LYS A 229 -17.64 11.20 -22.72
CA LYS A 229 -18.88 11.66 -23.36
C LYS A 229 -19.60 12.75 -22.57
N ASN A 230 -20.41 13.53 -23.30
CA ASN A 230 -21.21 14.59 -22.73
C ASN A 230 -22.24 14.05 -21.69
N THR A 231 -22.81 12.86 -21.93
CA THR A 231 -23.72 12.19 -21.00
C THR A 231 -23.07 12.02 -19.60
N TRP A 232 -21.83 11.52 -19.56
CA TRP A 232 -21.09 11.40 -18.32
C TRP A 232 -20.85 12.75 -17.64
N ARG A 233 -20.33 13.73 -18.40
CA ARG A 233 -20.04 15.08 -17.89
C ARG A 233 -21.30 15.80 -17.39
N GLN A 234 -22.41 15.63 -18.10
CA GLN A 234 -23.69 16.21 -17.68
C GLN A 234 -24.17 15.56 -16.38
N THR A 235 -24.11 14.23 -16.28
CA THR A 235 -24.48 13.52 -15.04
C THR A 235 -23.63 13.98 -13.86
N CYS A 236 -22.31 14.17 -14.04
CA CYS A 236 -21.45 14.72 -12.98
C CYS A 236 -21.91 16.14 -12.55
N ARG A 237 -22.24 17.01 -13.52
CA ARG A 237 -22.76 18.37 -13.22
C ARG A 237 -24.09 18.32 -12.46
N ASP A 238 -25.04 17.49 -12.92
CA ASP A 238 -26.34 17.33 -12.27
C ASP A 238 -26.23 16.87 -10.81
N LEU A 239 -25.22 16.07 -10.52
CA LEU A 239 -24.94 15.54 -9.17
C LEU A 239 -24.00 16.44 -8.34
N GLY A 240 -23.51 17.54 -8.89
CA GLY A 240 -22.53 18.40 -8.22
C GLY A 240 -21.14 17.77 -8.04
N ILE A 241 -20.80 16.75 -8.84
CA ILE A 241 -19.58 15.96 -8.72
C ILE A 241 -18.52 16.45 -9.72
N SER A 242 -17.29 16.61 -9.28
CA SER A 242 -16.15 16.96 -10.14
C SER A 242 -15.52 15.72 -10.78
N PRO A 243 -15.63 15.49 -12.08
CA PRO A 243 -14.96 14.37 -12.75
C PRO A 243 -13.45 14.60 -12.85
N ARG A 244 -12.69 13.54 -12.66
CA ARG A 244 -11.24 13.46 -12.85
C ARG A 244 -10.91 12.24 -13.71
N TRP A 245 -9.83 12.34 -14.47
CA TRP A 245 -9.33 11.25 -15.29
C TRP A 245 -7.89 10.91 -14.90
N THR A 246 -7.51 9.65 -15.05
CA THR A 246 -6.12 9.24 -14.89
C THR A 246 -5.25 9.96 -15.93
N ARG A 247 -4.03 10.30 -15.54
CA ARG A 247 -3.07 10.84 -16.51
C ARG A 247 -2.74 9.76 -17.54
N PRO A 248 -2.58 10.12 -18.82
CA PRO A 248 -2.10 9.18 -19.83
C PRO A 248 -0.84 8.47 -19.35
N TRP A 249 -0.75 7.17 -19.60
CA TRP A 249 0.38 6.31 -19.22
C TRP A 249 0.66 6.18 -17.71
N ARG A 250 -0.29 6.60 -16.84
CA ARG A 250 -0.20 6.44 -15.37
C ARG A 250 -1.42 5.70 -14.80
N PRO A 251 -1.65 4.44 -15.18
CA PRO A 251 -2.81 3.65 -14.73
C PRO A 251 -2.82 3.46 -13.19
N GLN A 252 -1.66 3.45 -12.55
CA GLN A 252 -1.54 3.32 -11.09
C GLN A 252 -2.31 4.38 -10.29
N THR A 253 -2.76 5.45 -10.93
CA THR A 253 -3.61 6.46 -10.26
C THR A 253 -4.97 5.87 -9.88
N ASN A 254 -5.48 4.86 -10.61
CA ASN A 254 -6.69 4.10 -10.29
C ASN A 254 -6.42 2.77 -9.55
N GLY A 255 -5.20 2.59 -9.06
CA GLY A 255 -4.73 1.33 -8.47
C GLY A 255 -5.52 0.81 -7.26
N LYS A 256 -6.36 1.64 -6.61
CA LYS A 256 -7.20 1.21 -5.49
C LYS A 256 -8.38 0.36 -5.97
N VAL A 257 -9.09 0.78 -7.02
CA VAL A 257 -10.18 -0.02 -7.61
C VAL A 257 -9.62 -1.24 -8.33
N GLU A 258 -8.46 -1.14 -8.99
CA GLU A 258 -7.78 -2.30 -9.57
C GLU A 258 -7.43 -3.35 -8.48
N ARG A 259 -6.99 -2.90 -7.30
CA ARG A 259 -6.75 -3.78 -6.16
C ARG A 259 -8.04 -4.40 -5.63
N PHE A 260 -9.12 -3.64 -5.57
CA PHE A 260 -10.45 -4.16 -5.24
C PHE A 260 -10.86 -5.25 -6.23
N HIS A 261 -10.74 -4.99 -7.54
CA HIS A 261 -11.06 -5.99 -8.57
C HIS A 261 -10.23 -7.27 -8.43
N ARG A 262 -8.96 -7.19 -8.04
CA ARG A 262 -8.16 -8.38 -7.73
C ARG A 262 -8.76 -9.15 -6.56
N THR A 263 -9.11 -8.48 -5.48
CA THR A 263 -9.74 -9.10 -4.31
C THR A 263 -11.07 -9.75 -4.69
N LEU A 264 -11.90 -9.04 -5.46
CA LEU A 264 -13.16 -9.56 -6.00
C LEU A 264 -12.98 -10.82 -6.83
N LEU A 265 -11.95 -10.86 -7.69
CA LEU A 265 -11.65 -12.04 -8.49
C LEU A 265 -11.19 -13.23 -7.63
N ASP A 266 -10.31 -12.97 -6.67
CA ASP A 266 -9.71 -14.01 -5.84
C ASP A 266 -10.69 -14.57 -4.79
N GLU A 267 -11.51 -13.70 -4.19
CA GLU A 267 -12.35 -14.03 -3.02
C GLU A 267 -13.82 -14.27 -3.36
N TRP A 268 -14.27 -13.95 -4.58
CA TRP A 268 -15.62 -14.24 -5.06
C TRP A 268 -15.61 -14.92 -6.42
N ALA A 269 -15.18 -14.25 -7.49
CA ALA A 269 -15.43 -14.70 -8.86
C ALA A 269 -14.78 -16.05 -9.20
N TYR A 270 -13.63 -16.37 -8.57
CA TYR A 270 -12.83 -17.58 -8.80
C TYR A 270 -12.50 -18.36 -7.53
N ILE A 271 -13.17 -18.06 -6.41
CA ILE A 271 -12.93 -18.74 -5.13
C ILE A 271 -13.22 -20.27 -5.23
N ARG A 272 -14.18 -20.63 -6.06
CA ARG A 272 -14.55 -22.01 -6.36
C ARG A 272 -15.01 -22.16 -7.81
N PRO A 273 -15.07 -23.36 -8.36
CA PRO A 273 -15.71 -23.60 -9.65
C PRO A 273 -17.24 -23.48 -9.48
N TYR A 274 -17.84 -22.45 -10.06
CA TYR A 274 -19.29 -22.30 -10.13
C TYR A 274 -19.84 -23.08 -11.31
N THR A 275 -21.08 -23.57 -11.15
CA THR A 275 -21.78 -24.36 -12.17
C THR A 275 -22.58 -23.49 -13.15
N SER A 276 -22.83 -22.24 -12.83
CA SER A 276 -23.47 -21.25 -13.70
C SER A 276 -23.10 -19.83 -13.32
N ASP A 277 -23.38 -18.89 -14.20
CA ASP A 277 -23.23 -17.46 -13.92
C ASP A 277 -24.24 -16.99 -12.87
N THR A 278 -25.46 -17.56 -12.91
CA THR A 278 -26.53 -17.31 -11.94
C THR A 278 -26.08 -17.67 -10.52
N GLU A 279 -25.47 -18.86 -10.34
CA GLU A 279 -24.91 -19.28 -9.05
C GLU A 279 -23.83 -18.30 -8.55
N ARG A 280 -22.93 -17.89 -9.44
CA ARG A 280 -21.88 -16.90 -9.09
C ARG A 280 -22.46 -15.56 -8.69
N GLN A 281 -23.44 -15.07 -9.45
CA GLN A 281 -24.11 -13.79 -9.15
C GLN A 281 -24.91 -13.84 -7.85
N ALA A 282 -25.59 -14.96 -7.54
CA ALA A 282 -26.31 -15.13 -6.29
C ALA A 282 -25.42 -15.00 -5.05
N ALA A 283 -24.14 -15.39 -5.15
CA ALA A 283 -23.17 -15.25 -4.06
C ALA A 283 -22.53 -13.84 -3.96
N PHE A 284 -22.84 -12.94 -4.89
CA PHE A 284 -22.16 -11.63 -4.94
C PHE A 284 -22.61 -10.67 -3.84
N PRO A 285 -23.90 -10.50 -3.54
CA PRO A 285 -24.36 -9.59 -2.49
C PRO A 285 -23.75 -9.91 -1.12
N ASP A 286 -23.75 -11.17 -0.73
CA ASP A 286 -23.18 -11.62 0.55
C ASP A 286 -21.68 -11.35 0.63
N TRP A 287 -20.96 -11.59 -0.47
CA TRP A 287 -19.53 -11.29 -0.53
C TRP A 287 -19.26 -9.79 -0.45
N LEU A 288 -20.05 -8.94 -1.13
CA LEU A 288 -19.86 -7.49 -1.11
C LEU A 288 -20.17 -6.90 0.26
N ASP A 289 -21.21 -7.43 0.92
CA ASP A 289 -21.54 -7.10 2.30
C ASP A 289 -20.39 -7.45 3.23
N TRP A 290 -19.92 -8.71 3.16
CA TRP A 290 -18.76 -9.14 3.93
C TRP A 290 -17.53 -8.29 3.65
N TYR A 291 -17.22 -7.93 2.40
CA TYR A 291 -16.11 -7.05 2.04
C TYR A 291 -16.22 -5.69 2.73
N ASN A 292 -17.40 -5.08 2.72
CA ASN A 292 -17.63 -3.75 3.25
C ASN A 292 -17.63 -3.69 4.78
N TYR A 293 -18.26 -4.67 5.43
CA TYR A 293 -18.58 -4.59 6.87
C TYR A 293 -17.76 -5.52 7.76
N HIS A 294 -17.17 -6.58 7.20
CA HIS A 294 -16.54 -7.62 8.02
C HIS A 294 -15.08 -7.92 7.63
N ARG A 295 -14.72 -7.71 6.39
CA ARG A 295 -13.39 -8.07 5.89
C ARG A 295 -12.28 -7.19 6.48
N PRO A 296 -11.25 -7.75 7.17
CA PRO A 296 -10.09 -6.99 7.59
C PRO A 296 -9.30 -6.46 6.38
N HIS A 297 -9.03 -5.16 6.34
CA HIS A 297 -8.35 -4.52 5.21
C HIS A 297 -6.98 -3.98 5.63
N THR A 298 -5.90 -4.60 5.18
CA THR A 298 -4.52 -4.24 5.56
C THR A 298 -4.14 -2.80 5.23
N GLY A 299 -4.73 -2.23 4.15
CA GLY A 299 -4.49 -0.85 3.72
C GLY A 299 -5.09 0.21 4.64
N ILE A 300 -5.96 -0.18 5.57
CA ILE A 300 -6.64 0.70 6.54
C ILE A 300 -6.51 0.17 7.97
N GLY A 301 -5.36 -0.43 8.29
CA GLY A 301 -5.05 -0.85 9.65
C GLY A 301 -5.71 -2.14 10.13
N GLY A 302 -6.22 -2.97 9.21
CA GLY A 302 -6.87 -4.25 9.54
C GLY A 302 -8.35 -4.12 9.90
N HIS A 303 -8.94 -2.96 9.73
CA HIS A 303 -10.38 -2.72 9.97
C HIS A 303 -11.20 -2.93 8.69
N PRO A 304 -12.51 -3.22 8.78
CA PRO A 304 -13.39 -3.26 7.62
C PRO A 304 -13.64 -1.85 7.06
N PRO A 305 -13.92 -1.72 5.74
CA PRO A 305 -14.17 -0.44 5.08
C PRO A 305 -15.20 0.45 5.78
N ALA A 306 -16.33 -0.10 6.20
CA ALA A 306 -17.41 0.63 6.84
C ALA A 306 -17.01 1.28 8.17
N SER A 307 -16.04 0.73 8.90
CA SER A 307 -15.56 1.29 10.18
C SER A 307 -14.92 2.69 10.05
N ARG A 308 -14.61 3.11 8.83
CA ARG A 308 -14.05 4.45 8.55
C ARG A 308 -15.10 5.47 8.08
N VAL A 309 -16.36 5.08 8.05
CA VAL A 309 -17.48 6.01 7.81
C VAL A 309 -18.00 6.45 9.16
N THR A 310 -17.84 7.72 9.49
CA THR A 310 -18.04 8.31 10.83
C THR A 310 -19.45 8.09 11.40
N ASN A 311 -20.46 7.88 10.54
CA ASN A 311 -21.87 7.77 10.96
C ASN A 311 -22.36 6.31 11.15
N LEU A 312 -21.53 5.30 10.86
CA LEU A 312 -21.89 3.88 11.03
C LEU A 312 -21.33 3.27 12.33
N SER A 313 -20.51 3.99 13.07
CA SER A 313 -19.87 3.50 14.32
C SER A 313 -20.86 3.40 15.50
N GLU A 314 -22.07 3.93 15.39
CA GLU A 314 -23.06 3.96 16.49
C GLU A 314 -24.19 2.91 16.36
N GLN A 315 -24.16 2.03 15.36
CA GLN A 315 -25.25 1.07 15.09
C GLN A 315 -24.86 -0.41 15.24
N HIS A 316 -23.72 -0.73 15.89
CA HIS A 316 -23.38 -2.14 16.21
C HIS A 316 -22.92 -2.31 17.65
#